data_fd83b0fa83bff5134f0eabd78b91159e
#
_entry.id   fd83b0fa83bff5134f0eabd78b91159e
#
_cell.length_a   1.000
_cell.length_b   1.000
_cell.length_c   1.000
_cell.angle_alpha   90.00
_cell.angle_beta   90.00
_cell.angle_gamma   90.00
#
_symmetry.space_group_name_H-M   'P 1'
#
loop_
_entity.id
_entity.type
_entity.pdbx_description
1 polymer ?
#
loop_
_entity_poly.entity_id
_entity_poly.type
_entity_poly.pdbx_seq_one_letter_code
_entity_poly.pdbx_strand_id
1 'polypeptide(L)'
;DGVRNVGVKDGKIVAITEDALKGKETIDAKGHVVAPGFIEGHQHATDPFSRKVFLRDGLTTQMDFEAGAGDVAKWYAEAEGKTQSNYGMVVLATLARVSVLDGPEIAAGGNDMGGLFAYTVGAAAKKAQQEGRKPGWSSTLPNKEQMTQIMSYVDEGLRQGALGVGVPVGYMTKGVTQ
;
A
#
# COMPACT_ATOMS: atom_id res chain seq x y z
N ASP A 1 25.49 4.55 21.47
CA ASP A 1 25.20 5.88 20.95
C ASP A 1 26.40 6.80 21.18
N GLY A 2 26.71 7.67 20.23
CA GLY A 2 27.84 8.60 20.31
C GLY A 2 28.11 9.26 18.97
N VAL A 3 29.03 10.24 18.97
CA VAL A 3 29.46 10.89 17.72
C VAL A 3 30.33 9.90 16.95
N ARG A 4 29.98 9.63 15.72
CA ARG A 4 30.66 8.68 14.84
C ARG A 4 30.72 9.19 13.42
N ASN A 5 31.73 8.74 12.69
CA ASN A 5 31.81 8.85 11.23
C ASN A 5 31.24 7.57 10.62
N VAL A 6 30.39 7.70 9.63
CA VAL A 6 29.76 6.56 8.92
C VAL A 6 30.29 6.53 7.48
N GLY A 7 30.97 5.45 7.13
CA GLY A 7 31.44 5.18 5.79
C GLY A 7 30.49 4.29 5.02
N VAL A 8 30.08 4.74 3.82
CA VAL A 8 29.21 3.98 2.92
C VAL A 8 29.94 3.71 1.62
N LYS A 9 29.92 2.48 1.16
CA LYS A 9 30.44 2.06 -0.14
C LYS A 9 29.53 1.03 -0.79
N ASP A 10 29.23 1.22 -2.05
CA ASP A 10 28.38 0.31 -2.86
C ASP A 10 27.05 0.01 -2.17
N GLY A 11 26.39 1.06 -1.63
CA GLY A 11 25.10 0.95 -0.94
C GLY A 11 25.15 0.26 0.44
N LYS A 12 26.33 -0.01 0.99
CA LYS A 12 26.49 -0.68 2.28
C LYS A 12 27.30 0.19 3.26
N ILE A 13 26.91 0.14 4.54
CA ILE A 13 27.72 0.69 5.63
C ILE A 13 28.95 -0.21 5.79
N VAL A 14 30.14 0.35 5.56
CA VAL A 14 31.42 -0.37 5.67
C VAL A 14 32.25 0.04 6.89
N ALA A 15 31.92 1.17 7.52
CA ALA A 15 32.58 1.63 8.73
C ALA A 15 31.64 2.47 9.58
N ILE A 16 31.71 2.31 10.89
CA ILE A 16 31.19 3.22 11.91
C ILE A 16 32.33 3.38 12.93
N THR A 17 32.93 4.58 13.00
CA THR A 17 34.16 4.81 13.76
C THR A 17 34.23 6.23 14.32
N GLU A 18 35.08 6.44 15.32
CA GLU A 18 35.48 7.78 15.78
C GLU A 18 36.58 8.40 14.90
N ASP A 19 37.31 7.54 14.21
CA ASP A 19 38.39 7.99 13.31
C ASP A 19 37.86 8.72 12.08
N ALA A 20 38.67 9.65 11.59
CA ALA A 20 38.36 10.35 10.34
C ALA A 20 38.36 9.37 9.16
N LEU A 21 37.33 9.43 8.35
CA LEU A 21 37.20 8.66 7.11
C LEU A 21 37.49 9.57 5.90
N LYS A 22 38.10 8.99 4.87
CA LYS A 22 38.23 9.64 3.56
C LYS A 22 37.26 9.01 2.58
N GLY A 23 36.38 9.81 2.00
CA GLY A 23 35.41 9.40 1.00
C GLY A 23 35.55 10.19 -0.30
N LYS A 24 34.93 9.70 -1.37
CA LYS A 24 34.78 10.44 -2.62
C LYS A 24 33.90 11.68 -2.41
N GLU A 25 32.92 11.55 -1.54
CA GLU A 25 32.00 12.60 -1.12
C GLU A 25 31.90 12.57 0.41
N THR A 26 31.72 13.73 1.01
CA THR A 26 31.54 13.86 2.46
C THR A 26 30.34 14.74 2.74
N ILE A 27 29.43 14.24 3.59
CA ILE A 27 28.26 14.98 4.08
C ILE A 27 28.57 15.37 5.53
N ASP A 28 28.57 16.67 5.82
CA ASP A 28 28.68 17.16 7.20
C ASP A 28 27.34 16.98 7.94
N ALA A 29 27.30 16.00 8.82
CA ALA A 29 26.14 15.69 9.66
C ALA A 29 26.31 16.19 11.10
N LYS A 30 27.22 17.13 11.36
CA LYS A 30 27.48 17.66 12.71
C LYS A 30 26.20 18.24 13.33
N GLY A 31 25.89 17.80 14.53
CA GLY A 31 24.67 18.21 15.25
C GLY A 31 23.38 17.50 14.79
N HIS A 32 23.48 16.54 13.88
CA HIS A 32 22.36 15.74 13.41
C HIS A 32 22.48 14.29 13.86
N VAL A 33 21.34 13.60 13.88
CA VAL A 33 21.28 12.15 14.09
C VAL A 33 21.32 11.46 12.73
N VAL A 34 22.24 10.51 12.59
CA VAL A 34 22.26 9.59 11.44
C VAL A 34 21.55 8.30 11.85
N ALA A 35 20.45 8.00 11.23
CA ALA A 35 19.61 6.84 11.52
C ALA A 35 19.25 6.10 10.23
N PRO A 36 18.86 4.82 10.31
CA PRO A 36 18.18 4.16 9.19
C PRO A 36 16.96 4.96 8.76
N GLY A 37 16.66 4.96 7.46
CA GLY A 37 15.43 5.56 6.97
C GLY A 37 14.20 4.85 7.54
N PHE A 38 13.12 5.61 7.75
CA PHE A 38 11.89 5.08 8.30
C PHE A 38 11.17 4.16 7.31
N ILE A 39 10.50 3.16 7.86
CA ILE A 39 9.62 2.25 7.14
C ILE A 39 8.19 2.57 7.56
N GLU A 40 7.37 3.04 6.63
CA GLU A 40 5.95 3.31 6.86
C GLU A 40 5.13 2.19 6.24
N GLY A 41 4.33 1.51 7.05
CA GLY A 41 3.49 0.39 6.64
C GLY A 41 2.02 0.76 6.38
N HIS A 42 1.60 1.97 6.70
CA HIS A 42 0.21 2.41 6.59
C HIS A 42 0.12 3.76 5.87
N GLN A 43 0.41 3.74 4.56
CA GLN A 43 0.50 4.95 3.77
C GLN A 43 -0.30 4.79 2.47
N HIS A 44 -1.38 5.57 2.32
CA HIS A 44 -2.30 5.46 1.19
C HIS A 44 -2.00 6.37 0.01
N ALA A 45 -1.19 7.41 0.21
CA ALA A 45 -0.83 8.34 -0.85
C ALA A 45 0.34 7.80 -1.69
N THR A 46 0.02 7.01 -2.69
CA THR A 46 0.99 6.25 -3.49
C THR A 46 1.44 6.94 -4.79
N ASP A 47 0.97 8.16 -5.02
CA ASP A 47 1.38 8.95 -6.17
C ASP A 47 2.84 9.45 -6.07
N PRO A 48 3.50 9.76 -7.21
CA PRO A 48 4.92 10.14 -7.21
C PRO A 48 5.25 11.42 -6.43
N PHE A 49 4.30 12.35 -6.32
CA PHE A 49 4.50 13.60 -5.56
C PHE A 49 4.50 13.32 -4.06
N SER A 50 3.49 12.62 -3.58
CA SER A 50 3.38 12.23 -2.17
C SER A 50 4.59 11.43 -1.70
N ARG A 51 5.07 10.49 -2.51
CA ARG A 51 6.28 9.70 -2.21
C ARG A 51 7.52 10.57 -2.02
N LYS A 52 7.68 11.64 -2.81
CA LYS A 52 8.79 12.60 -2.63
C LYS A 52 8.66 13.40 -1.35
N VAL A 53 7.45 13.81 -0.98
CA VAL A 53 7.19 14.52 0.28
C VAL A 53 7.57 13.64 1.47
N PHE A 54 7.10 12.41 1.50
CA PHE A 54 7.42 11.46 2.57
C PHE A 54 8.92 11.11 2.62
N LEU A 55 9.58 10.99 1.48
CA LEU A 55 11.02 10.76 1.45
C LEU A 55 11.79 11.93 2.11
N ARG A 56 11.32 13.17 1.97
CA ARG A 56 11.91 14.35 2.66
C ARG A 56 11.74 14.29 4.17
N ASP A 57 10.71 13.60 4.66
CA ASP A 57 10.50 13.33 6.09
C ASP A 57 11.27 12.09 6.58
N GLY A 58 12.09 11.50 5.72
CA GLY A 58 12.94 10.37 6.06
C GLY A 58 12.31 8.98 5.84
N LEU A 59 11.15 8.89 5.19
CA LEU A 59 10.54 7.61 4.84
C LEU A 59 11.22 7.03 3.59
N THR A 60 12.15 6.12 3.79
CA THR A 60 12.88 5.45 2.69
C THR A 60 12.19 4.19 2.18
N THR A 61 11.20 3.70 2.92
CA THR A 61 10.35 2.57 2.53
C THR A 61 8.89 2.92 2.84
N GLN A 62 8.05 2.87 1.83
CA GLN A 62 6.65 3.31 1.91
C GLN A 62 5.75 2.19 1.40
N MET A 63 4.89 1.67 2.28
CA MET A 63 4.03 0.53 2.01
C MET A 63 2.60 0.82 2.44
N ASP A 64 1.64 0.16 1.81
CA ASP A 64 0.26 0.12 2.26
C ASP A 64 -0.10 -1.31 2.65
N PHE A 65 -0.16 -1.57 3.96
CA PHE A 65 -0.53 -2.87 4.51
C PHE A 65 -1.98 -2.95 4.97
N GLU A 66 -2.74 -1.88 4.85
CA GLU A 66 -4.16 -1.88 5.21
C GLU A 66 -5.06 -2.07 3.98
N ALA A 67 -4.98 -1.15 3.05
CA ALA A 67 -5.85 -1.15 1.89
C ALA A 67 -5.27 -1.96 0.73
N GLY A 68 -4.15 -1.52 0.18
CA GLY A 68 -3.51 -2.23 -0.91
C GLY A 68 -4.07 -1.91 -2.30
N ALA A 69 -3.84 -2.82 -3.23
CA ALA A 69 -4.30 -2.72 -4.62
C ALA A 69 -5.16 -3.92 -5.03
N GLY A 70 -6.09 -3.70 -5.96
CA GLY A 70 -6.88 -4.77 -6.56
C GLY A 70 -6.09 -5.54 -7.62
N ASP A 71 -5.47 -4.82 -8.56
CA ASP A 71 -4.53 -5.35 -9.55
C ASP A 71 -3.11 -4.94 -9.15
N VAL A 72 -2.43 -5.85 -8.49
CA VAL A 72 -1.11 -5.61 -7.89
C VAL A 72 -0.04 -5.43 -8.97
N ALA A 73 -0.09 -6.23 -10.04
CA ALA A 73 0.86 -6.12 -11.16
C ALA A 73 0.78 -4.75 -11.83
N LYS A 74 -0.43 -4.26 -12.09
CA LYS A 74 -0.67 -2.95 -12.65
C LYS A 74 -0.12 -1.85 -11.73
N TRP A 75 -0.37 -1.96 -10.42
CA TRP A 75 0.13 -0.99 -9.46
C TRP A 75 1.66 -0.91 -9.45
N TYR A 76 2.36 -2.06 -9.46
CA TYR A 76 3.82 -2.08 -9.53
C TYR A 76 4.33 -1.49 -10.84
N ALA A 77 3.72 -1.82 -11.99
CA ALA A 77 4.09 -1.25 -13.27
C ALA A 77 3.89 0.28 -13.32
N GLU A 78 2.85 0.80 -12.69
CA GLU A 78 2.61 2.25 -12.58
C GLU A 78 3.60 2.95 -11.66
N ALA A 79 4.15 2.27 -10.64
CA ALA A 79 5.12 2.80 -9.68
C ALA A 79 6.56 2.72 -10.19
N GLU A 80 6.86 1.78 -11.06
CA GLU A 80 8.21 1.51 -11.56
C GLU A 80 8.84 2.74 -12.21
N GLY A 81 10.06 3.07 -11.81
CA GLY A 81 10.81 4.23 -12.30
C GLY A 81 10.28 5.61 -11.84
N LYS A 82 9.19 5.66 -11.07
CA LYS A 82 8.56 6.91 -10.61
C LYS A 82 8.73 7.18 -9.12
N THR A 83 9.45 6.34 -8.42
CA THR A 83 9.72 6.49 -6.99
C THR A 83 11.20 6.38 -6.67
N GLN A 84 11.64 7.11 -5.65
CA GLN A 84 13.01 7.10 -5.14
C GLN A 84 13.12 6.34 -3.81
N SER A 85 11.99 5.99 -3.19
CA SER A 85 11.90 5.15 -2.00
C SER A 85 11.63 3.71 -2.38
N ASN A 86 11.93 2.77 -1.49
CA ASN A 86 11.40 1.42 -1.61
C ASN A 86 9.87 1.47 -1.44
N TYR A 87 9.16 0.55 -2.07
CA TYR A 87 7.71 0.51 -2.03
C TYR A 87 7.19 -0.92 -2.08
N GLY A 88 6.00 -1.10 -1.55
CA GLY A 88 5.29 -2.37 -1.58
C GLY A 88 3.82 -2.19 -1.29
N MET A 89 3.04 -3.22 -1.58
CA MET A 89 1.59 -3.17 -1.54
C MET A 89 1.05 -4.54 -1.13
N VAL A 90 -0.06 -4.56 -0.41
CA VAL A 90 -0.86 -5.76 -0.20
C VAL A 90 -1.96 -5.87 -1.25
N VAL A 91 -2.53 -7.06 -1.44
CA VAL A 91 -3.74 -7.20 -2.26
C VAL A 91 -4.96 -6.76 -1.44
N LEU A 92 -5.80 -5.92 -2.04
CA LEU A 92 -7.01 -5.39 -1.40
C LEU A 92 -8.16 -6.41 -1.48
N ALA A 93 -8.35 -7.20 -0.44
CA ALA A 93 -9.41 -8.21 -0.38
C ALA A 93 -10.82 -7.60 -0.47
N THR A 94 -11.01 -6.37 0.01
CA THR A 94 -12.29 -5.67 -0.10
C THR A 94 -12.69 -5.43 -1.56
N LEU A 95 -11.73 -5.12 -2.43
CA LEU A 95 -12.00 -4.91 -3.85
C LEU A 95 -12.39 -6.23 -4.54
N ALA A 96 -11.78 -7.34 -4.16
CA ALA A 96 -12.22 -8.67 -4.60
C ALA A 96 -13.68 -8.95 -4.21
N ARG A 97 -14.07 -8.58 -2.98
CA ARG A 97 -15.48 -8.69 -2.53
C ARG A 97 -16.41 -7.80 -3.33
N VAL A 98 -16.03 -6.54 -3.59
CA VAL A 98 -16.82 -5.64 -4.43
C VAL A 98 -17.02 -6.25 -5.81
N SER A 99 -15.98 -6.74 -6.46
CA SER A 99 -16.07 -7.34 -7.79
C SER A 99 -17.03 -8.53 -7.85
N VAL A 100 -17.03 -9.36 -6.82
CA VAL A 100 -17.83 -10.60 -6.78
C VAL A 100 -19.26 -10.36 -6.29
N LEU A 101 -19.47 -9.45 -5.34
CA LEU A 101 -20.75 -9.26 -4.66
C LEU A 101 -21.56 -8.07 -5.17
N ASP A 102 -20.91 -7.08 -5.74
CA ASP A 102 -21.55 -5.85 -6.25
C ASP A 102 -21.43 -5.69 -7.77
N GLY A 103 -20.48 -6.39 -8.39
CA GLY A 103 -20.25 -6.41 -9.83
C GLY A 103 -18.89 -5.82 -10.23
N PRO A 104 -18.28 -6.38 -11.29
CA PRO A 104 -16.97 -5.93 -11.77
C PRO A 104 -16.97 -4.51 -12.33
N GLU A 105 -18.11 -4.03 -12.83
CA GLU A 105 -18.28 -2.65 -13.30
C GLU A 105 -18.18 -1.65 -12.16
N ILE A 106 -18.59 -2.04 -10.97
CA ILE A 106 -18.39 -1.26 -9.77
C ILE A 106 -16.90 -1.29 -9.39
N ALA A 107 -16.20 -2.41 -9.51
CA ALA A 107 -14.77 -2.56 -9.26
C ALA A 107 -13.86 -1.83 -10.28
N ALA A 108 -14.38 -1.30 -11.36
CA ALA A 108 -13.60 -0.58 -12.36
C ALA A 108 -13.20 0.86 -11.96
N GLY A 109 -13.67 1.37 -10.82
CA GLY A 109 -13.47 2.76 -10.39
C GLY A 109 -12.08 3.14 -9.93
N GLY A 110 -11.18 2.18 -9.71
CA GLY A 110 -9.80 2.44 -9.28
C GLY A 110 -9.14 1.21 -8.66
N ASN A 111 -7.83 1.25 -8.60
CA ASN A 111 -6.99 0.12 -8.22
C ASN A 111 -6.48 0.18 -6.78
N ASP A 112 -6.75 1.26 -6.07
CA ASP A 112 -6.26 1.55 -4.73
C ASP A 112 -7.36 2.07 -3.81
N MET A 113 -6.96 2.67 -2.70
CA MET A 113 -7.88 3.27 -1.73
C MET A 113 -8.80 4.33 -2.34
N GLY A 114 -8.32 5.10 -3.33
CA GLY A 114 -9.16 6.07 -4.06
C GLY A 114 -10.29 5.38 -4.81
N GLY A 115 -10.00 4.24 -5.44
CA GLY A 115 -10.99 3.37 -6.05
C GLY A 115 -12.00 2.86 -5.02
N LEU A 116 -11.55 2.37 -3.87
CA LEU A 116 -12.43 1.91 -2.81
C LEU A 116 -13.38 3.02 -2.34
N PHE A 117 -12.90 4.25 -2.14
CA PHE A 117 -13.77 5.37 -1.79
C PHE A 117 -14.76 5.73 -2.89
N ALA A 118 -14.39 5.65 -4.16
CA ALA A 118 -15.31 5.84 -5.26
C ALA A 118 -16.48 4.84 -5.22
N TYR A 119 -16.26 3.65 -4.68
CA TYR A 119 -17.30 2.65 -4.47
C TYR A 119 -18.22 2.93 -3.31
N THR A 120 -17.66 3.39 -2.21
CA THR A 120 -18.43 3.55 -0.96
C THR A 120 -19.24 4.83 -0.95
N VAL A 121 -18.78 5.87 -1.65
CA VAL A 121 -19.41 7.20 -1.66
C VAL A 121 -19.63 7.79 -3.05
N GLY A 122 -19.16 7.11 -4.09
CA GLY A 122 -19.26 7.57 -5.47
C GLY A 122 -20.68 7.49 -6.06
N ALA A 123 -20.83 7.92 -7.31
CA ALA A 123 -22.12 7.99 -7.99
C ALA A 123 -22.83 6.63 -8.10
N ALA A 124 -22.06 5.54 -8.33
CA ALA A 124 -22.61 4.19 -8.40
C ALA A 124 -23.16 3.70 -7.06
N ALA A 125 -22.45 3.98 -5.97
CA ALA A 125 -22.92 3.66 -4.62
C ALA A 125 -24.16 4.46 -4.24
N LYS A 126 -24.20 5.76 -4.55
CA LYS A 126 -25.37 6.61 -4.33
C LYS A 126 -26.57 6.13 -5.12
N LYS A 127 -26.40 5.77 -6.40
CA LYS A 127 -27.45 5.21 -7.23
C LYS A 127 -27.97 3.88 -6.65
N ALA A 128 -27.09 2.99 -6.24
CA ALA A 128 -27.46 1.72 -5.60
C ALA A 128 -28.28 1.93 -4.33
N GLN A 129 -27.88 2.91 -3.49
CA GLN A 129 -28.64 3.27 -2.27
C GLN A 129 -30.02 3.85 -2.61
N GLN A 130 -30.12 4.71 -3.63
CA GLN A 130 -31.40 5.26 -4.09
C GLN A 130 -32.34 4.17 -4.61
N GLU A 131 -31.80 3.10 -5.20
CA GLU A 131 -32.52 1.93 -5.64
C GLU A 131 -32.82 0.92 -4.49
N GLY A 132 -32.49 1.26 -3.24
CA GLY A 132 -32.69 0.41 -2.07
C GLY A 132 -31.74 -0.78 -1.96
N ARG A 133 -30.69 -0.81 -2.78
CA ARG A 133 -29.65 -1.86 -2.72
C ARG A 133 -28.66 -1.58 -1.58
N LYS A 134 -28.39 -2.61 -0.79
CA LYS A 134 -27.30 -2.57 0.20
C LYS A 134 -26.00 -2.98 -0.47
N PRO A 135 -24.85 -2.37 -0.11
CA PRO A 135 -23.57 -2.77 -0.66
C PRO A 135 -23.23 -4.20 -0.22
N GLY A 136 -23.07 -5.10 -1.19
CA GLY A 136 -22.80 -6.52 -0.95
C GLY A 136 -21.48 -6.74 -0.25
N TRP A 137 -20.43 -5.98 -0.63
CA TRP A 137 -19.08 -6.11 -0.08
C TRP A 137 -19.02 -5.95 1.45
N SER A 138 -19.89 -5.14 2.04
CA SER A 138 -19.89 -4.82 3.49
C SER A 138 -21.05 -5.43 4.27
N SER A 139 -22.02 -6.07 3.61
CA SER A 139 -23.25 -6.52 4.26
C SER A 139 -23.67 -7.95 3.90
N THR A 140 -23.03 -8.58 2.91
CA THR A 140 -23.42 -9.90 2.41
C THR A 140 -22.36 -10.95 2.75
N LEU A 141 -22.78 -12.06 3.35
CA LEU A 141 -21.94 -13.25 3.46
C LEU A 141 -21.88 -13.92 2.07
N PRO A 142 -20.68 -14.11 1.50
CA PRO A 142 -20.55 -14.80 0.24
C PRO A 142 -20.93 -16.27 0.38
N ASN A 143 -21.58 -16.83 -0.61
CA ASN A 143 -21.76 -18.27 -0.71
C ASN A 143 -20.41 -18.94 -1.07
N LYS A 144 -20.37 -20.28 -1.11
CA LYS A 144 -19.15 -21.04 -1.35
C LYS A 144 -18.47 -20.70 -2.68
N GLU A 145 -19.25 -20.52 -3.73
CA GLU A 145 -18.73 -20.17 -5.07
C GLU A 145 -18.15 -18.76 -5.09
N GLN A 146 -18.88 -17.79 -4.54
CA GLN A 146 -18.43 -16.40 -4.40
C GLN A 146 -17.17 -16.31 -3.54
N MET A 147 -17.09 -17.08 -2.45
CA MET A 147 -15.89 -17.15 -1.63
C MET A 147 -14.70 -17.70 -2.41
N THR A 148 -14.92 -18.74 -3.23
CA THR A 148 -13.87 -19.29 -4.10
C THR A 148 -13.37 -18.23 -5.10
N GLN A 149 -14.26 -17.44 -5.67
CA GLN A 149 -13.89 -16.35 -6.57
C GLN A 149 -13.10 -15.25 -5.85
N ILE A 150 -13.55 -14.83 -4.66
CA ILE A 150 -12.82 -13.85 -3.82
C ILE A 150 -11.42 -14.35 -3.50
N MET A 151 -11.28 -15.59 -3.07
CA MET A 151 -9.98 -16.20 -2.76
C MET A 151 -9.08 -16.31 -3.99
N SER A 152 -9.65 -16.53 -5.17
CA SER A 152 -8.90 -16.55 -6.43
C SER A 152 -8.30 -15.17 -6.77
N TYR A 153 -9.03 -14.09 -6.53
CA TYR A 153 -8.50 -12.73 -6.67
C TYR A 153 -7.33 -12.46 -5.70
N VAL A 154 -7.48 -12.89 -4.46
CA VAL A 154 -6.43 -12.73 -3.44
C VAL A 154 -5.19 -13.52 -3.81
N ASP A 155 -5.36 -14.78 -4.21
CA ASP A 155 -4.25 -15.65 -4.64
C ASP A 155 -3.51 -15.07 -5.85
N GLU A 156 -4.25 -14.54 -6.83
CA GLU A 156 -3.63 -13.87 -7.98
C GLU A 156 -2.84 -12.63 -7.56
N GLY A 157 -3.37 -11.78 -6.70
CA GLY A 157 -2.65 -10.61 -6.18
C GLY A 157 -1.35 -11.01 -5.45
N LEU A 158 -1.37 -12.08 -4.68
CA LEU A 158 -0.16 -12.63 -4.04
C LEU A 158 0.85 -13.13 -5.06
N ARG A 159 0.42 -13.80 -6.14
CA ARG A 159 1.29 -14.23 -7.26
C ARG A 159 1.89 -13.05 -8.01
N GLN A 160 1.18 -11.96 -8.10
CA GLN A 160 1.64 -10.70 -8.70
C GLN A 160 2.65 -9.93 -7.84
N GLY A 161 2.97 -10.43 -6.64
CA GLY A 161 3.98 -9.86 -5.76
C GLY A 161 3.44 -9.02 -4.60
N ALA A 162 2.16 -9.14 -4.27
CA ALA A 162 1.64 -8.54 -3.04
C ALA A 162 2.36 -9.08 -1.81
N LEU A 163 2.66 -8.19 -0.87
CA LEU A 163 3.36 -8.53 0.37
C LEU A 163 2.47 -9.20 1.42
N GLY A 164 1.17 -9.25 1.16
CA GLY A 164 0.16 -9.83 2.03
C GLY A 164 -1.24 -9.47 1.56
N VAL A 165 -2.21 -9.58 2.47
CA VAL A 165 -3.63 -9.29 2.21
C VAL A 165 -4.08 -8.11 3.06
N GLY A 166 -4.58 -7.06 2.41
CA GLY A 166 -5.15 -5.88 3.06
C GLY A 166 -6.64 -6.07 3.32
N VAL A 167 -7.06 -5.81 4.54
CA VAL A 167 -8.46 -5.87 4.95
C VAL A 167 -8.78 -4.70 5.88
N PRO A 168 -9.40 -3.63 5.41
CA PRO A 168 -9.80 -2.50 6.27
C PRO A 168 -11.00 -2.88 7.14
N VAL A 169 -10.75 -3.63 8.21
CA VAL A 169 -11.76 -4.25 9.08
C VAL A 169 -12.76 -3.24 9.65
N GLY A 170 -12.29 -2.02 9.95
CA GLY A 170 -13.13 -0.95 10.48
C GLY A 170 -14.27 -0.51 9.55
N TYR A 171 -14.13 -0.75 8.25
CA TYR A 171 -15.15 -0.41 7.24
C TYR A 171 -16.06 -1.59 6.89
N MET A 172 -15.69 -2.80 7.28
CA MET A 172 -16.49 -4.00 7.07
C MET A 172 -17.41 -4.21 8.26
N THR A 173 -18.69 -3.87 8.11
CA THR A 173 -19.65 -3.93 9.21
C THR A 173 -20.37 -5.28 9.31
N LYS A 174 -20.67 -5.68 10.56
CA LYS A 174 -21.67 -6.71 10.95
C LYS A 174 -21.50 -8.12 10.35
N GLY A 175 -20.49 -8.82 10.81
CA GLY A 175 -20.40 -10.28 10.60
C GLY A 175 -19.86 -10.72 9.24
N VAL A 176 -19.34 -9.79 8.47
CA VAL A 176 -18.72 -10.06 7.16
C VAL A 176 -17.27 -10.55 7.31
N THR A 177 -16.75 -10.51 8.52
CA THR A 177 -15.42 -10.97 8.91
C THR A 177 -15.39 -12.36 9.53
N GLN A 178 -16.52 -13.09 9.48
CA GLN A 178 -16.58 -14.49 9.95
C GLN A 178 -16.14 -15.45 8.87
#